data_13cf955937713fbf68f5d67ce3b9da59
#
_entry.id   13cf955937713fbf68f5d67ce3b9da59
#
_cell.length_a   1.000
_cell.length_b   1.000
_cell.length_c   1.000
_cell.angle_alpha   90.00
_cell.angle_beta   90.00
_cell.angle_gamma   90.00
#
_symmetry.space_group_name_H-M   'P 1'
#
loop_
_entity.id
_entity.type
_entity.pdbx_description
1 polymer ?
#
loop_
_entity_poly.entity_id
_entity_poly.type
_entity_poly.pdbx_seq_one_letter_code
_entity_poly.pdbx_strand_id
1 'polypeptide(L)'
;MISFAFNNVNGNGIPCIEVVSITESSTIATYNFNPSPFPSSRFSGLIAVKIEKTPTTTSLPVNFSVPSVAGSSIALTTFGGTVVTGASLTTGIHLVFYDRPNNILQLIV
;
A
#
# COMPACT_ATOMS: atom_id res chain seq x y z
N MET A 1 -9.57 -18.38 -9.43
CA MET A 1 -9.59 -17.36 -8.36
C MET A 1 -8.45 -17.62 -7.39
N ILE A 2 -7.71 -16.58 -7.04
CA ILE A 2 -6.66 -16.70 -6.04
C ILE A 2 -7.29 -16.36 -4.68
N SER A 3 -7.05 -17.23 -3.72
CA SER A 3 -7.51 -17.02 -2.35
C SER A 3 -6.31 -16.64 -1.50
N PHE A 4 -6.41 -15.53 -0.76
CA PHE A 4 -5.37 -15.08 0.15
C PHE A 4 -5.78 -15.34 1.58
N ALA A 5 -4.82 -15.76 2.40
CA ALA A 5 -5.02 -15.88 3.83
C ALA A 5 -4.66 -14.55 4.48
N PHE A 6 -5.66 -13.71 4.70
CA PHE A 6 -5.47 -12.38 5.30
C PHE A 6 -5.41 -12.41 6.82
N ASN A 7 -5.71 -13.54 7.42
CA ASN A 7 -5.74 -13.69 8.86
C ASN A 7 -4.41 -14.25 9.35
N ASN A 8 -3.72 -13.48 10.18
CA ASN A 8 -2.42 -13.84 10.72
C ASN A 8 -2.49 -14.37 12.16
N VAL A 9 -3.58 -15.01 12.53
CA VAL A 9 -3.78 -15.49 13.90
C VAL A 9 -2.59 -16.29 14.40
N ASN A 10 -2.01 -17.14 13.55
CA ASN A 10 -0.88 -17.98 13.91
C ASN A 10 0.42 -17.53 13.25
N GLY A 11 0.49 -16.30 12.80
CA GLY A 11 1.65 -15.81 12.08
C GLY A 11 1.76 -16.30 10.64
N ASN A 12 0.76 -17.01 10.17
CA ASN A 12 0.69 -17.50 8.78
C ASN A 12 -0.26 -16.65 7.98
N GLY A 13 0.05 -16.53 6.69
CA GLY A 13 -0.78 -15.76 5.76
C GLY A 13 -0.17 -14.41 5.44
N ILE A 14 -0.85 -13.69 4.57
CA ILE A 14 -0.40 -12.39 4.08
C ILE A 14 -1.12 -11.29 4.87
N PRO A 15 -0.37 -10.38 5.51
CA PRO A 15 -1.00 -9.23 6.17
C PRO A 15 -1.84 -8.44 5.18
N CYS A 16 -3.01 -8.00 5.61
CA CYS A 16 -3.89 -7.18 4.79
C CYS A 16 -4.08 -5.83 5.45
N ILE A 17 -3.81 -4.76 4.70
CA ILE A 17 -4.08 -3.40 5.13
C ILE A 17 -5.14 -2.79 4.22
N GLU A 18 -5.91 -1.87 4.78
CA GLU A 18 -7.02 -1.23 4.06
C GLU A 18 -6.81 0.27 4.00
N VAL A 19 -7.03 0.84 2.81
CA VAL A 19 -6.98 2.28 2.63
C VAL A 19 -8.22 2.90 3.27
N VAL A 20 -8.00 3.80 4.23
CA VAL A 20 -9.11 4.46 4.96
C VAL A 20 -9.44 5.83 4.38
N SER A 21 -8.47 6.49 3.76
CA SER A 21 -8.68 7.77 3.09
C SER A 21 -7.56 8.04 2.10
N ILE A 22 -7.78 8.99 1.21
CA ILE A 22 -6.78 9.42 0.23
C ILE A 22 -6.67 10.93 0.32
N THR A 23 -5.45 11.42 0.49
CA THR A 23 -5.15 12.85 0.50
C THR A 23 -4.47 13.21 -0.81
N GLU A 24 -5.09 14.10 -1.58
CA GLU A 24 -4.54 14.53 -2.87
C GLU A 24 -3.91 15.91 -2.75
N SER A 25 -2.69 16.04 -3.25
CA SER A 25 -2.07 17.33 -3.52
C SER A 25 -2.06 17.56 -5.03
N SER A 26 -1.41 18.64 -5.47
CA SER A 26 -1.26 18.88 -6.91
C SER A 26 -0.32 17.88 -7.59
N THR A 27 0.47 17.12 -6.82
CA THR A 27 1.55 16.28 -7.36
C THR A 27 1.50 14.82 -6.91
N ILE A 28 0.80 14.49 -5.83
CA ILE A 28 0.81 13.15 -5.22
C ILE A 28 -0.55 12.82 -4.64
N ALA A 29 -0.96 11.56 -4.78
CA ALA A 29 -2.09 10.99 -4.06
C ALA A 29 -1.53 10.11 -2.93
N THR A 30 -1.76 10.50 -1.68
CA THR A 30 -1.29 9.76 -0.51
C THR A 30 -2.42 8.90 0.03
N TYR A 31 -2.18 7.58 0.05
CA TYR A 31 -3.13 6.60 0.57
C TYR A 31 -2.85 6.40 2.05
N ASN A 32 -3.86 6.62 2.88
CA ASN A 32 -3.75 6.60 4.33
C ASN A 32 -4.31 5.31 4.90
N PHE A 33 -3.65 4.79 5.93
CA PHE A 33 -3.97 3.51 6.56
C PHE A 33 -4.13 3.70 8.06
N ASN A 34 -4.85 2.78 8.69
CA ASN A 34 -4.91 2.72 10.16
C ASN A 34 -3.55 2.26 10.71
N PRO A 35 -3.18 2.73 11.91
CA PRO A 35 -1.94 2.26 12.55
C PRO A 35 -1.94 0.76 12.83
N SER A 36 -3.10 0.17 13.02
CA SER A 36 -3.25 -1.26 13.27
C SER A 36 -4.43 -1.81 12.45
N PRO A 37 -4.23 -2.86 11.63
CA PRO A 37 -2.95 -3.49 11.38
C PRO A 37 -2.13 -2.71 10.34
N PHE A 38 -0.85 -2.52 10.64
CA PHE A 38 0.11 -1.99 9.68
C PHE A 38 1.44 -2.71 9.93
N PRO A 39 2.22 -3.03 8.87
CA PRO A 39 3.48 -3.76 9.04
C PRO A 39 4.44 -3.06 10.01
N SER A 40 5.11 -3.86 10.84
CA SER A 40 6.09 -3.33 11.80
C SER A 40 7.29 -2.71 11.08
N SER A 41 8.09 -1.95 11.84
CA SER A 41 9.27 -1.27 11.26
C SER A 41 10.31 -2.23 10.68
N ARG A 42 10.27 -3.51 11.04
CA ARG A 42 11.19 -4.55 10.54
C ARG A 42 10.58 -5.43 9.45
N PHE A 43 9.37 -5.12 9.05
CA PHE A 43 8.65 -5.97 8.10
C PHE A 43 9.32 -5.93 6.72
N SER A 44 9.46 -7.10 6.11
CA SER A 44 9.84 -7.26 4.72
C SER A 44 9.10 -8.45 4.14
N GLY A 45 8.31 -8.23 3.10
CA GLY A 45 7.54 -9.29 2.48
C GLY A 45 6.34 -8.79 1.71
N LEU A 46 5.46 -9.71 1.38
CA LEU A 46 4.23 -9.39 0.67
C LEU A 46 3.14 -8.94 1.63
N ILE A 47 2.41 -7.92 1.21
CA ILE A 47 1.18 -7.49 1.88
C ILE A 47 0.05 -7.43 0.85
N ALA A 48 -1.17 -7.62 1.32
CA ALA A 48 -2.36 -7.36 0.53
C ALA A 48 -2.90 -5.98 0.91
N VAL A 49 -3.23 -5.19 -0.11
CA VAL A 49 -3.79 -3.85 0.08
C VAL A 49 -5.19 -3.83 -0.48
N LYS A 50 -6.16 -3.54 0.38
CA LYS A 50 -7.56 -3.45 -0.02
C LYS A 50 -7.88 -2.02 -0.41
N ILE A 51 -8.28 -1.83 -1.66
CA ILE A 51 -8.64 -0.53 -2.22
C ILE A 51 -10.17 -0.48 -2.36
N GLU A 52 -10.80 0.38 -1.60
CA GLU A 52 -12.24 0.65 -1.71
C GLU A 52 -12.51 2.06 -2.23
N LYS A 53 -11.49 2.91 -2.19
CA LYS A 53 -11.56 4.31 -2.63
C LYS A 53 -10.49 4.57 -3.65
N THR A 54 -10.79 5.41 -4.62
CA THR A 54 -9.82 5.85 -5.62
C THR A 54 -9.71 7.37 -5.59
N PRO A 55 -8.55 7.92 -5.96
CA PRO A 55 -8.41 9.37 -6.02
C PRO A 55 -9.27 9.97 -7.14
N THR A 56 -9.60 11.24 -6.99
CA THR A 56 -10.31 11.97 -8.03
C THR A 56 -9.43 12.13 -9.27
N THR A 57 -8.15 12.38 -9.07
CA THR A 57 -7.17 12.49 -10.16
C THR A 57 -6.33 11.23 -10.21
N THR A 58 -6.66 10.31 -11.10
CA THR A 58 -6.01 9.00 -11.16
C THR A 58 -4.64 9.03 -11.83
N SER A 59 -4.23 10.14 -12.42
CA SER A 59 -2.90 10.29 -13.03
C SER A 59 -1.80 10.66 -12.03
N LEU A 60 -2.17 10.99 -10.78
CA LEU A 60 -1.18 11.33 -9.77
C LEU A 60 -0.39 10.10 -9.31
N PRO A 61 0.93 10.28 -9.06
CA PRO A 61 1.72 9.23 -8.42
C PRO A 61 1.16 8.86 -7.05
N VAL A 62 1.28 7.59 -6.68
CA VAL A 62 0.75 7.05 -5.43
C VAL A 62 1.85 6.96 -4.38
N ASN A 63 1.57 7.48 -3.19
CA ASN A 63 2.38 7.26 -2.00
C ASN A 63 1.51 6.58 -0.93
N PHE A 64 2.14 5.74 -0.12
CA PHE A 64 1.50 5.17 1.08
C PHE A 64 2.02 5.91 2.30
N SER A 65 1.12 6.40 3.14
CA SER A 65 1.51 7.01 4.41
C SER A 65 1.94 5.93 5.39
N VAL A 66 2.87 6.27 6.29
CA VAL A 66 3.31 5.38 7.37
C VAL A 66 2.66 5.87 8.65
N PRO A 67 1.61 5.19 9.16
CA PRO A 67 0.79 5.72 10.24
C PRO A 67 1.54 6.00 11.54
N SER A 68 2.60 5.24 11.81
CA SER A 68 3.36 5.39 13.05
C SER A 68 4.39 6.51 13.00
N VAL A 69 4.60 7.13 11.84
CA VAL A 69 5.59 8.20 11.65
C VAL A 69 4.90 9.36 10.97
N ALA A 70 4.56 10.38 11.75
CA ALA A 70 3.83 11.54 11.24
C ALA A 70 4.58 12.20 10.07
N GLY A 71 3.87 12.48 8.99
CA GLY A 71 4.43 13.10 7.80
C GLY A 71 5.28 12.19 6.93
N SER A 72 5.43 10.93 7.29
CA SER A 72 6.21 9.98 6.49
C SER A 72 5.34 9.28 5.46
N SER A 73 5.84 9.17 4.25
CA SER A 73 5.20 8.40 3.19
C SER A 73 6.25 7.75 2.31
N ILE A 74 5.84 6.73 1.57
CA ILE A 74 6.73 6.00 0.66
C ILE A 74 6.06 5.88 -0.70
N ALA A 75 6.83 6.13 -1.75
CA ALA A 75 6.33 6.06 -3.12
C ALA A 75 6.11 4.61 -3.54
N LEU A 76 4.98 4.36 -4.21
CA LEU A 76 4.69 3.05 -4.78
C LEU A 76 5.23 3.00 -6.21
N THR A 77 6.02 1.98 -6.50
CA THR A 77 6.56 1.76 -7.84
C THR A 77 6.20 0.36 -8.33
N THR A 78 6.44 0.10 -9.61
CA THR A 78 6.41 -1.27 -10.12
C THR A 78 7.70 -1.98 -9.73
N PHE A 79 7.77 -3.28 -9.96
CA PHE A 79 8.99 -4.05 -9.73
C PHE A 79 10.18 -3.48 -10.50
N GLY A 80 9.95 -2.93 -11.68
CA GLY A 80 10.99 -2.31 -12.49
C GLY A 80 11.33 -0.86 -12.10
N GLY A 81 10.69 -0.31 -11.08
CA GLY A 81 10.96 1.05 -10.61
C GLY A 81 10.12 2.14 -11.25
N THR A 82 9.16 1.80 -12.08
CA THR A 82 8.25 2.78 -12.70
C THR A 82 7.23 3.26 -11.67
N VAL A 83 6.97 4.56 -11.65
CA VAL A 83 5.99 5.16 -10.74
C VAL A 83 4.61 4.61 -11.01
N VAL A 84 3.90 4.20 -9.94
CA VAL A 84 2.50 3.74 -10.02
C VAL A 84 1.59 4.94 -9.81
N THR A 85 0.54 5.03 -10.64
CA THR A 85 -0.51 6.03 -10.49
C THR A 85 -1.80 5.38 -9.99
N GLY A 86 -2.75 6.21 -9.57
CA GLY A 86 -4.04 5.71 -9.09
C GLY A 86 -4.81 4.89 -10.11
N ALA A 87 -4.55 5.10 -11.40
CA ALA A 87 -5.18 4.32 -12.46
C ALA A 87 -4.86 2.83 -12.39
N SER A 88 -3.70 2.47 -11.84
CA SER A 88 -3.29 1.07 -11.67
C SER A 88 -3.82 0.44 -10.39
N LEU A 89 -4.32 1.24 -9.45
CA LEU A 89 -4.86 0.78 -8.18
C LEU A 89 -6.39 0.83 -8.20
N THR A 90 -6.98 -0.02 -9.01
CA THR A 90 -8.42 -0.12 -9.10
C THR A 90 -9.01 -0.72 -7.81
N THR A 91 -10.32 -0.56 -7.62
CA THR A 91 -11.02 -1.16 -6.49
C THR A 91 -10.79 -2.66 -6.44
N GLY A 92 -10.44 -3.18 -5.27
CA GLY A 92 -10.14 -4.59 -5.07
C GLY A 92 -8.92 -4.79 -4.21
N ILE A 93 -8.34 -5.98 -4.30
CA ILE A 93 -7.17 -6.36 -3.51
C ILE A 93 -5.96 -6.45 -4.42
N HIS A 94 -4.89 -5.78 -4.01
CA HIS A 94 -3.62 -5.77 -4.72
C HIS A 94 -2.52 -6.36 -3.85
N LEU A 95 -1.60 -7.09 -4.47
CA LEU A 95 -0.40 -7.58 -3.78
C LEU A 95 0.74 -6.60 -3.98
N VAL A 96 1.41 -6.28 -2.88
CA VAL A 96 2.50 -5.32 -2.84
C VAL A 96 3.66 -5.94 -2.07
N PHE A 97 4.88 -5.80 -2.58
CA PHE A 97 6.08 -6.11 -1.81
C PHE A 97 6.48 -4.87 -1.02
N TYR A 98 6.57 -5.02 0.29
CA TYR A 98 6.95 -3.92 1.17
C TYR A 98 8.15 -4.33 2.00
N ASP A 99 9.27 -3.63 1.81
CA ASP A 99 10.47 -3.78 2.62
C ASP A 99 10.65 -2.47 3.38
N ARG A 100 10.11 -2.45 4.59
CA ARG A 100 10.04 -1.23 5.37
C ARG A 100 11.42 -0.72 5.80
N PRO A 101 12.37 -1.56 6.24
CA PRO A 101 13.72 -1.09 6.59
C PRO A 101 14.44 -0.38 5.45
N ASN A 102 14.19 -0.79 4.20
CA ASN A 102 14.87 -0.23 3.03
C ASN A 102 13.98 0.74 2.24
N ASN A 103 12.77 1.04 2.72
CA ASN A 103 11.82 1.93 2.06
C ASN A 103 11.50 1.50 0.63
N ILE A 104 11.26 0.21 0.43
CA ILE A 104 10.88 -0.34 -0.86
C ILE A 104 9.39 -0.70 -0.81
N LEU A 105 8.64 -0.20 -1.76
CA LEU A 105 7.22 -0.49 -1.91
C LEU A 105 6.93 -0.68 -3.39
N GLN A 106 6.58 -1.92 -3.76
CA GLN A 106 6.45 -2.29 -5.17
C GLN A 106 5.15 -3.04 -5.42
N LEU A 107 4.39 -2.57 -6.39
CA LEU A 107 3.16 -3.23 -6.81
C LEU A 107 3.50 -4.50 -7.61
N ILE A 108 2.93 -5.61 -7.17
CA ILE A 108 3.13 -6.90 -7.86
C ILE A 108 1.96 -7.17 -8.81
N VAL A 109 0.72 -7.07 -8.31
CA VAL A 109 -0.48 -7.27 -9.13
C VAL A 109 -1.62 -6.36 -8.72
#